data_094c9bfa29e6ebcc0cb5dd989e9011a1
#
_entry.id   094c9bfa29e6ebcc0cb5dd989e9011a1
#
_cell.length_a   1.000
_cell.length_b   1.000
_cell.length_c   1.000
_cell.angle_alpha   90.00
_cell.angle_beta   90.00
_cell.angle_gamma   90.00
#
_symmetry.space_group_name_H-M   'P 1'
#
loop_
_entity.id
_entity.type
_entity.pdbx_description
1 polymer ?
#
loop_
_entity_poly.entity_id
_entity_poly.type
_entity_poly.pdbx_seq_one_letter_code
_entity_poly.pdbx_strand_id
1 'polypeptide(L)'
;MKEQITLVVVDCQYDFCNPAGTLYVEGAETAVNHILDFINTHDELSEVIFTVDWHQAKDASFTSQGGPWPPHCIAFAKGSQIDDRLVQACLDREIPYRVIRKGEVIETEEYGAFQHIEKLPDGSFRLSTMTDEVTC
;
A
#
# COMPACT_ATOMS: atom_id res chain seq x y z
N MET A 1 -8.46 8.21 -28.38
CA MET A 1 -7.83 7.28 -27.41
C MET A 1 -8.47 7.49 -26.05
N LYS A 2 -8.90 6.42 -25.43
CA LYS A 2 -9.33 6.50 -24.03
C LYS A 2 -8.11 6.74 -23.14
N GLU A 3 -8.25 7.63 -22.18
CA GLU A 3 -7.25 7.78 -21.14
C GLU A 3 -7.15 6.48 -20.36
N GLN A 4 -5.94 6.12 -19.97
CA GLN A 4 -5.70 4.98 -19.10
C GLN A 4 -5.39 5.49 -17.71
N ILE A 5 -5.99 4.87 -16.71
CA ILE A 5 -5.84 5.24 -15.31
C ILE A 5 -5.05 4.17 -14.59
N THR A 6 -4.06 4.60 -13.81
CA THR A 6 -3.43 3.78 -12.79
C THR A 6 -3.93 4.24 -11.42
N LEU A 7 -4.55 3.34 -10.69
CA LEU A 7 -5.03 3.61 -9.34
C LEU A 7 -3.98 3.18 -8.32
N VAL A 8 -3.56 4.09 -7.45
CA VAL A 8 -2.67 3.77 -6.33
C VAL A 8 -3.51 3.67 -5.06
N VAL A 9 -3.54 2.49 -4.48
CA VAL A 9 -4.28 2.17 -3.25
C VAL A 9 -3.28 2.12 -2.09
N VAL A 10 -3.37 3.09 -1.19
CA VAL A 10 -2.38 3.29 -0.14
C VAL A 10 -2.82 2.62 1.15
N ASP A 11 -2.06 1.62 1.59
CA ASP A 11 -2.14 1.01 2.92
C ASP A 11 -3.53 0.47 3.30
N CYS A 12 -4.29 -0.05 2.34
CA CYS A 12 -5.57 -0.69 2.62
C CYS A 12 -5.37 -2.12 3.13
N GLN A 13 -4.78 -2.21 4.32
CA GLN A 13 -4.40 -3.44 5.00
C GLN A 13 -5.29 -3.67 6.22
N TYR A 14 -5.36 -4.92 6.67
CA TYR A 14 -6.22 -5.32 7.78
C TYR A 14 -6.01 -4.46 9.03
N ASP A 15 -4.76 -4.24 9.45
CA ASP A 15 -4.49 -3.50 10.69
C ASP A 15 -4.97 -2.04 10.65
N PHE A 16 -5.05 -1.44 9.47
CA PHE A 16 -5.54 -0.07 9.31
C PHE A 16 -7.03 0.01 9.01
N CYS A 17 -7.57 -0.97 8.30
CA CYS A 17 -8.91 -0.87 7.71
C CYS A 17 -9.98 -1.68 8.44
N ASN A 18 -9.60 -2.65 9.26
CA ASN A 18 -10.54 -3.47 10.02
C ASN A 18 -10.60 -2.98 11.46
N PRO A 19 -11.81 -2.85 12.05
CA PRO A 19 -11.94 -2.44 13.46
C PRO A 19 -11.19 -3.32 14.45
N ALA A 20 -10.91 -4.57 14.09
CA ALA A 20 -10.11 -5.48 14.89
C ALA A 20 -8.60 -5.33 14.66
N GLY A 21 -8.18 -4.48 13.73
CA GLY A 21 -6.77 -4.22 13.45
C GLY A 21 -6.09 -3.43 14.57
N THR A 22 -4.77 -3.57 14.69
CA THR A 22 -4.01 -2.97 15.79
C THR A 22 -3.85 -1.46 15.68
N LEU A 23 -4.03 -0.91 14.48
CA LEU A 23 -3.87 0.52 14.21
C LEU A 23 -5.03 1.01 13.32
N TYR A 24 -6.24 0.63 13.68
CA TYR A 24 -7.44 0.94 12.91
C TYR A 24 -7.63 2.45 12.73
N VAL A 25 -7.92 2.85 11.51
CA VAL A 25 -8.22 4.23 11.14
C VAL A 25 -9.74 4.36 10.98
N GLU A 26 -10.36 5.21 11.79
CA GLU A 26 -11.80 5.45 11.71
C GLU A 26 -12.19 5.95 10.32
N GLY A 27 -13.23 5.37 9.75
CA GLY A 27 -13.68 5.69 8.39
C GLY A 27 -13.00 4.91 7.28
N ALA A 28 -12.01 4.08 7.59
CA ALA A 28 -11.29 3.29 6.58
C ALA A 28 -12.23 2.37 5.79
N GLU A 29 -13.25 1.82 6.42
CA GLU A 29 -14.21 0.95 5.73
C GLU A 29 -14.96 1.68 4.62
N THR A 30 -15.32 2.93 4.85
CA THR A 30 -15.97 3.78 3.83
C THR A 30 -14.99 4.05 2.68
N ALA A 31 -13.73 4.34 2.99
CA ALA A 31 -12.71 4.55 1.98
C ALA A 31 -12.51 3.30 1.12
N VAL A 32 -12.44 2.13 1.74
CA VAL A 32 -12.32 0.85 1.02
C VAL A 32 -13.52 0.61 0.11
N ASN A 33 -14.73 0.91 0.58
CA ASN A 33 -15.95 0.77 -0.24
C ASN A 33 -15.91 1.70 -1.46
N HIS A 34 -15.42 2.93 -1.31
CA HIS A 34 -15.25 3.86 -2.45
C HIS A 34 -14.20 3.36 -3.45
N ILE A 35 -13.09 2.81 -2.96
CA ILE A 35 -12.06 2.24 -3.81
C ILE A 35 -12.61 1.02 -4.57
N LEU A 36 -13.33 0.16 -3.89
CA LEU A 36 -13.97 -1.01 -4.50
C LEU A 36 -14.93 -0.59 -5.62
N ASP A 37 -15.76 0.42 -5.36
CA ASP A 37 -16.67 0.96 -6.35
C ASP A 37 -15.92 1.53 -7.57
N PHE A 38 -14.83 2.25 -7.32
CA PHE A 38 -13.98 2.78 -8.40
C PHE A 38 -13.44 1.66 -9.28
N ILE A 39 -12.89 0.61 -8.68
CA ILE A 39 -12.35 -0.54 -9.43
C ILE A 39 -13.46 -1.19 -10.28
N ASN A 40 -14.66 -1.28 -9.74
CA ASN A 40 -15.77 -1.97 -10.42
C ASN A 40 -16.46 -1.13 -11.49
N THR A 41 -16.25 0.18 -11.53
CA THR A 41 -17.03 1.07 -12.42
C THR A 41 -16.21 1.80 -13.47
N HIS A 42 -14.89 1.81 -13.39
CA HIS A 42 -14.03 2.56 -14.33
C HIS A 42 -13.39 1.62 -15.34
N ASP A 43 -13.91 1.63 -16.56
CA ASP A 43 -13.42 0.79 -17.66
C ASP A 43 -12.03 1.20 -18.15
N GLU A 44 -11.64 2.46 -17.94
CA GLU A 44 -10.34 3.01 -18.30
C GLU A 44 -9.23 2.66 -17.29
N LEU A 45 -9.58 1.96 -16.21
CA LEU A 45 -8.59 1.52 -15.21
C LEU A 45 -7.73 0.41 -15.80
N SER A 46 -6.43 0.69 -15.95
CA SER A 46 -5.49 -0.22 -16.61
C SER A 46 -4.60 -0.98 -15.62
N GLU A 47 -4.38 -0.42 -14.44
CA GLU A 47 -3.52 -1.03 -13.44
C GLU A 47 -3.88 -0.52 -12.05
N VAL A 48 -3.71 -1.37 -11.05
CA VAL A 48 -3.81 -0.98 -9.63
C VAL A 48 -2.46 -1.24 -8.95
N ILE A 49 -1.98 -0.27 -8.20
CA ILE A 49 -0.78 -0.39 -7.39
C ILE A 49 -1.20 -0.31 -5.93
N PHE A 50 -0.96 -1.39 -5.19
CA PHE A 50 -1.17 -1.41 -3.74
C PHE A 50 0.12 -1.09 -3.03
N THR A 51 0.14 -0.03 -2.21
CA THR A 51 1.25 0.21 -1.30
C THR A 51 0.93 -0.37 0.06
N VAL A 52 1.90 -0.99 0.70
CA VAL A 52 1.69 -1.69 1.97
C VAL A 52 2.85 -1.46 2.92
N ASP A 53 2.51 -1.27 4.20
CA ASP A 53 3.48 -1.41 5.28
C ASP A 53 3.83 -2.89 5.43
N TRP A 54 5.12 -3.18 5.56
CA TRP A 54 5.62 -4.54 5.62
C TRP A 54 6.76 -4.61 6.63
N HIS A 55 6.39 -4.56 7.92
CA HIS A 55 7.35 -4.46 8.99
C HIS A 55 7.85 -5.81 9.48
N GLN A 56 9.09 -5.85 9.93
CA GLN A 56 9.58 -6.98 10.72
C GLN A 56 9.03 -6.88 12.14
N ALA A 57 8.95 -8.05 12.84
CA ALA A 57 8.37 -8.10 14.17
C ALA A 57 9.07 -7.20 15.21
N LYS A 58 10.35 -6.90 14.99
CA LYS A 58 11.16 -6.06 15.88
C LYS A 58 11.45 -4.68 15.26
N ASP A 59 10.51 -4.15 14.49
CA ASP A 59 10.67 -2.83 13.90
C ASP A 59 10.87 -1.76 14.97
N ALA A 60 11.82 -0.85 14.73
CA ALA A 60 12.18 0.17 15.70
C ALA A 60 11.04 1.15 15.99
N SER A 61 10.09 1.30 15.09
CA SER A 61 8.92 2.17 15.28
C SER A 61 7.90 1.62 16.27
N PHE A 62 8.00 0.34 16.62
CA PHE A 62 7.03 -0.30 17.50
C PHE A 62 7.27 0.01 18.98
N THR A 63 6.18 0.12 19.74
CA THR A 63 6.24 0.35 21.19
C THR A 63 7.03 -0.73 21.91
N SER A 64 7.01 -1.97 21.42
CA SER A 64 7.82 -3.07 21.94
C SER A 64 9.33 -2.83 21.82
N GLN A 65 9.75 -1.91 20.95
CA GLN A 65 11.14 -1.53 20.73
C GLN A 65 11.40 -0.06 21.13
N GLY A 66 10.49 0.57 21.85
CA GLY A 66 10.60 1.95 22.28
C GLY A 66 10.10 3.00 21.29
N GLY A 67 9.47 2.57 20.20
CA GLY A 67 8.92 3.48 19.20
C GLY A 67 7.51 3.97 19.53
N PRO A 68 6.94 4.84 18.67
CA PRO A 68 5.64 5.47 18.94
C PRO A 68 4.43 4.63 18.59
N TRP A 69 4.57 3.56 17.80
CA TRP A 69 3.44 2.82 17.23
C TRP A 69 3.26 1.45 17.85
N PRO A 70 2.01 0.98 18.01
CA PRO A 70 1.78 -0.43 18.35
C PRO A 70 2.27 -1.31 17.19
N PRO A 71 2.67 -2.55 17.46
CA PRO A 71 3.01 -3.49 16.40
C PRO A 71 1.85 -3.61 15.41
N HIS A 72 2.15 -3.44 14.12
CA HIS A 72 1.16 -3.47 13.05
C HIS A 72 1.82 -3.89 11.75
N CYS A 73 1.02 -4.40 10.83
CA CYS A 73 1.44 -4.77 9.48
C CYS A 73 2.73 -5.61 9.46
N ILE A 74 2.81 -6.56 10.36
CA ILE A 74 3.96 -7.46 10.44
C ILE A 74 3.93 -8.39 9.24
N ALA A 75 5.08 -8.51 8.57
CA ALA A 75 5.25 -9.31 7.36
C ALA A 75 4.66 -10.72 7.52
N PHE A 76 3.89 -11.16 6.54
CA PHE A 76 3.20 -12.45 6.47
C PHE A 76 2.11 -12.68 7.52
N ALA A 77 1.92 -11.77 8.46
CA ALA A 77 0.84 -11.86 9.45
C ALA A 77 -0.47 -11.33 8.86
N LYS A 78 -1.59 -11.67 9.50
CA LYS A 78 -2.93 -11.25 9.05
C LYS A 78 -3.05 -9.73 8.94
N GLY A 79 -2.46 -8.99 9.88
CA GLY A 79 -2.53 -7.54 9.92
C GLY A 79 -1.93 -6.83 8.71
N SER A 80 -0.97 -7.47 8.05
CA SER A 80 -0.32 -6.90 6.85
C SER A 80 -1.09 -7.16 5.56
N GLN A 81 -2.11 -8.00 5.57
CA GLN A 81 -2.83 -8.40 4.37
C GLN A 81 -3.64 -7.25 3.79
N ILE A 82 -3.58 -7.08 2.48
CA ILE A 82 -4.43 -6.15 1.75
C ILE A 82 -5.88 -6.62 1.88
N ASP A 83 -6.82 -5.68 1.94
CA ASP A 83 -8.25 -6.02 1.92
C ASP A 83 -8.55 -6.90 0.70
N ASP A 84 -8.95 -8.14 0.97
CA ASP A 84 -9.13 -9.16 -0.07
C ASP A 84 -10.23 -8.83 -1.07
N ARG A 85 -11.22 -8.00 -0.71
CA ARG A 85 -12.25 -7.55 -1.66
C ARG A 85 -11.64 -6.72 -2.79
N LEU A 86 -10.62 -5.92 -2.50
CA LEU A 86 -9.95 -5.09 -3.51
C LEU A 86 -9.12 -5.95 -4.46
N VAL A 87 -8.39 -6.91 -3.94
CA VAL A 87 -7.63 -7.85 -4.77
C VAL A 87 -8.57 -8.70 -5.61
N GLN A 88 -9.64 -9.19 -5.01
CA GLN A 88 -10.63 -10.00 -5.73
C GLN A 88 -11.29 -9.21 -6.88
N ALA A 89 -11.59 -7.94 -6.66
CA ALA A 89 -12.14 -7.08 -7.71
C ALA A 89 -11.18 -6.94 -8.90
N CYS A 90 -9.90 -6.80 -8.63
CA CYS A 90 -8.89 -6.76 -9.70
C CYS A 90 -8.85 -8.09 -10.47
N LEU A 91 -8.91 -9.21 -9.77
CA LEU A 91 -8.91 -10.54 -10.41
C LEU A 91 -10.17 -10.75 -11.25
N ASP A 92 -11.34 -10.40 -10.73
CA ASP A 92 -12.62 -10.56 -11.42
C ASP A 92 -12.71 -9.72 -12.71
N ARG A 93 -12.09 -8.54 -12.69
CA ARG A 93 -12.06 -7.63 -13.82
C ARG A 93 -10.83 -7.79 -14.71
N GLU A 94 -9.97 -8.73 -14.39
CA GLU A 94 -8.72 -8.97 -15.12
C GLU A 94 -7.83 -7.72 -15.21
N ILE A 95 -7.82 -6.92 -14.13
CA ILE A 95 -6.96 -5.73 -14.04
C ILE A 95 -5.64 -6.14 -13.40
N PRO A 96 -4.50 -5.92 -14.06
CA PRO A 96 -3.21 -6.22 -13.48
C PRO A 96 -2.95 -5.35 -12.24
N TYR A 97 -2.33 -5.91 -11.22
CA TYR A 97 -1.95 -5.16 -10.04
C TYR A 97 -0.53 -5.50 -9.59
N ARG A 98 0.07 -4.56 -8.88
CA ARG A 98 1.39 -4.71 -8.25
C ARG A 98 1.30 -4.31 -6.79
N VAL A 99 2.20 -4.86 -5.97
CA VAL A 99 2.32 -4.52 -4.56
C VAL A 99 3.68 -3.89 -4.31
N ILE A 100 3.70 -2.70 -3.71
CA ILE A 100 4.91 -2.00 -3.32
C ILE A 100 5.00 -2.03 -1.79
N ARG A 101 6.01 -2.67 -1.28
CA ARG A 101 6.26 -2.78 0.16
C ARG A 101 7.09 -1.62 0.66
N LYS A 102 6.78 -1.14 1.86
CA LYS A 102 7.60 -0.18 2.61
C LYS A 102 7.71 -0.62 4.06
N GLY A 103 8.69 -0.08 4.77
CA GLY A 103 8.86 -0.39 6.20
C GLY A 103 9.61 -1.69 6.47
N GLU A 104 10.28 -2.26 5.49
CA GLU A 104 11.06 -3.50 5.64
C GLU A 104 12.35 -3.31 6.46
N VAL A 105 12.85 -2.08 6.55
CA VAL A 105 14.08 -1.73 7.28
C VAL A 105 13.75 -1.49 8.75
N ILE A 106 14.31 -2.29 9.64
CA ILE A 106 13.94 -2.28 11.06
C ILE A 106 14.43 -1.04 11.83
N GLU A 107 15.46 -0.37 11.33
CA GLU A 107 16.10 0.77 12.01
C GLU A 107 15.43 2.11 11.70
N THR A 108 14.62 2.20 10.65
CA THR A 108 14.02 3.46 10.22
C THR A 108 12.55 3.30 9.90
N GLU A 109 11.80 4.40 10.02
CA GLU A 109 10.40 4.44 9.59
C GLU A 109 10.31 4.92 8.14
N GLU A 110 9.55 4.21 7.33
CA GLU A 110 9.28 4.55 5.95
C GLU A 110 7.78 4.83 5.79
N TYR A 111 7.41 6.11 5.74
CA TYR A 111 6.00 6.51 5.70
C TYR A 111 5.40 6.46 4.30
N GLY A 112 6.19 6.63 3.26
CA GLY A 112 5.70 6.68 1.89
C GLY A 112 6.43 5.72 0.97
N ALA A 113 5.69 5.18 0.00
CA ALA A 113 6.25 4.25 -0.99
C ALA A 113 7.08 4.96 -2.06
N PHE A 114 6.90 6.27 -2.24
CA PHE A 114 7.59 7.07 -3.25
C PHE A 114 8.40 8.17 -2.57
N GLN A 115 9.41 7.79 -1.82
CA GLN A 115 10.19 8.74 -1.02
C GLN A 115 11.40 9.31 -1.75
N HIS A 116 11.80 8.70 -2.86
CA HIS A 116 12.93 9.17 -3.65
C HIS A 116 12.45 9.83 -4.94
N ILE A 117 12.85 11.08 -5.11
CA ILE A 117 12.58 11.83 -6.33
C ILE A 117 13.93 12.18 -6.94
N GLU A 118 14.18 11.69 -8.13
CA GLU A 118 15.40 11.97 -8.87
C GLU A 118 15.08 12.88 -10.06
N LYS A 119 15.81 13.98 -10.18
CA LYS A 119 15.74 14.83 -11.36
C LYS A 119 16.65 14.26 -12.42
N LEU A 120 16.11 13.98 -13.59
CA LEU A 120 16.85 13.45 -14.71
C LEU A 120 17.49 14.58 -15.55
N PRO A 121 18.52 14.25 -16.37
CA PRO A 121 19.22 15.26 -17.18
C PRO A 121 18.32 16.02 -18.16
N ASP A 122 17.22 15.43 -18.59
CA ASP A 122 16.24 16.09 -19.50
C ASP A 122 15.29 17.03 -18.77
N GLY A 123 15.43 17.18 -17.44
CA GLY A 123 14.58 18.03 -16.63
C GLY A 123 13.34 17.34 -16.07
N SER A 124 13.06 16.10 -16.47
CA SER A 124 11.98 15.29 -15.90
C SER A 124 12.36 14.74 -14.54
N PHE A 125 11.39 14.16 -13.84
CA PHE A 125 11.59 13.55 -12.52
C PHE A 125 11.27 12.07 -12.58
N ARG A 126 12.08 11.28 -11.89
CA ARG A 126 11.78 9.87 -11.65
C ARG A 126 11.41 9.70 -10.17
N LEU A 127 10.29 9.02 -9.94
CA LEU A 127 9.91 8.56 -8.61
C LEU A 127 10.42 7.13 -8.45
N SER A 128 11.14 6.86 -7.39
CA SER A 128 11.54 5.51 -7.03
C SER A 128 10.89 5.07 -5.74
N THR A 129 10.66 3.78 -5.62
CA THR A 129 10.13 3.18 -4.42
C THR A 129 11.24 2.92 -3.41
N MET A 130 10.85 2.74 -2.16
CA MET A 130 11.80 2.39 -1.10
C MET A 130 12.38 0.99 -1.29
N THR A 131 11.68 0.12 -2.03
CA THR A 131 12.16 -1.21 -2.37
C THR A 131 12.33 -1.32 -3.87
N ASP A 132 13.55 -1.38 -4.34
CA ASP A 132 13.88 -1.45 -5.77
C ASP A 132 13.40 -2.74 -6.43
N GLU A 133 13.03 -3.72 -5.65
CA GLU A 133 12.62 -5.04 -6.13
C GLU A 133 11.22 -5.07 -6.74
N VAL A 134 10.49 -3.99 -6.66
CA VAL A 134 9.09 -3.95 -7.05
C VAL A 134 8.88 -3.43 -8.46
N THR A 135 9.94 -3.19 -9.16
CA THR A 135 9.90 -2.77 -10.56
C THR A 135 9.86 -3.96 -11.52
N CYS A 136 8.96 -4.85 -11.31
CA CYS A 136 8.77 -5.97 -12.24
C CYS A 136 7.42 -5.95 -12.89
#